data_c173a6c5de813c6323bd836070eb5c76
#
_entry.id   c173a6c5de813c6323bd836070eb5c76
#
_cell.length_a   1.000
_cell.length_b   1.000
_cell.length_c   1.000
_cell.angle_alpha   90.00
_cell.angle_beta   90.00
_cell.angle_gamma   90.00
#
_symmetry.space_group_name_H-M   'P 1'
#
loop_
_entity.id
_entity.type
_entity.pdbx_description
1 polymer ?
#
loop_
_entity_poly.entity_id
_entity_poly.type
_entity_poly.pdbx_seq_one_letter_code
_entity_poly.pdbx_strand_id
1 'polypeptide(L)'
;MKSLLYPAIALMNRLSFGMKFSLISVLFFVPMGVTNFYLLKQAYEEFQVTRIELQGLDLLSQSFKLRQDVQSYYDLVQINAIIISSTGGRSSELDSQIAALEASIGQALQALSPASNDDEAIQIFVAKRDEMLSMLKAAKAEAVPLGKVEFVEKLQSSSLLFSKLISTQSYLAQDADVELRQLTELIIAYTPRVAALLS
;
A
#
# COMPACT_ATOMS: atom_id res chain seq x y z
N MET A 1 -47.95 -33.31 5.99
CA MET A 1 -46.86 -33.14 6.99
C MET A 1 -46.67 -34.28 7.98
N LYS A 2 -47.68 -35.12 8.25
CA LYS A 2 -47.57 -36.27 9.19
C LYS A 2 -46.65 -37.40 8.70
N SER A 3 -46.45 -37.58 7.40
CA SER A 3 -45.66 -38.66 6.80
C SER A 3 -44.15 -38.51 6.98
N LEU A 4 -43.63 -37.28 7.05
CA LEU A 4 -42.21 -36.99 7.19
C LEU A 4 -41.66 -37.21 8.61
N LEU A 5 -42.56 -37.09 9.63
CA LEU A 5 -42.19 -37.25 11.03
C LEU A 5 -42.24 -38.72 11.50
N TYR A 6 -42.96 -39.57 10.75
CA TYR A 6 -43.13 -40.98 11.12
C TYR A 6 -41.83 -41.78 11.27
N PRO A 7 -40.85 -41.70 10.33
CA PRO A 7 -39.57 -42.41 10.48
C PRO A 7 -38.76 -41.88 11.67
N ALA A 8 -38.78 -40.58 11.93
CA ALA A 8 -38.09 -39.98 13.09
C ALA A 8 -38.67 -40.46 14.42
N ILE A 9 -40.02 -40.53 14.54
CA ILE A 9 -40.72 -41.03 15.73
C ILE A 9 -40.42 -42.51 15.93
N ALA A 10 -40.45 -43.33 14.87
CA ALA A 10 -40.14 -44.76 14.93
C ALA A 10 -38.68 -45.03 15.36
N LEU A 11 -37.74 -44.22 14.86
CA LEU A 11 -36.35 -44.27 15.28
C LEU A 11 -36.18 -43.91 16.76
N MET A 12 -36.81 -42.81 17.19
CA MET A 12 -36.76 -42.36 18.58
C MET A 12 -37.34 -43.39 19.56
N ASN A 13 -38.37 -44.16 19.19
CA ASN A 13 -38.96 -45.16 20.07
C ASN A 13 -38.09 -46.41 20.27
N ARG A 14 -37.15 -46.68 19.35
CA ARG A 14 -36.20 -47.83 19.45
C ARG A 14 -34.91 -47.50 20.17
N LEU A 15 -34.60 -46.23 20.37
CA LEU A 15 -33.38 -45.78 21.01
C LEU A 15 -33.46 -45.82 22.54
N SER A 16 -32.40 -46.27 23.22
CA SER A 16 -32.29 -46.16 24.69
C SER A 16 -32.26 -44.70 25.11
N PHE A 17 -32.58 -44.44 26.39
CA PHE A 17 -32.60 -43.08 26.92
C PHE A 17 -31.30 -42.32 26.72
N GLY A 18 -30.13 -42.96 26.91
CA GLY A 18 -28.82 -42.37 26.69
C GLY A 18 -28.58 -42.00 25.21
N MET A 19 -29.04 -42.85 24.26
CA MET A 19 -28.93 -42.56 22.84
C MET A 19 -29.81 -41.38 22.39
N LYS A 20 -31.01 -41.23 23.01
CA LYS A 20 -31.88 -40.07 22.74
C LYS A 20 -31.21 -38.78 23.16
N PHE A 21 -30.59 -38.78 24.34
CA PHE A 21 -29.86 -37.62 24.84
C PHE A 21 -28.64 -37.27 23.98
N SER A 22 -27.88 -38.31 23.60
CA SER A 22 -26.73 -38.13 22.68
C SER A 22 -27.14 -37.57 21.33
N LEU A 23 -28.24 -38.03 20.73
CA LEU A 23 -28.77 -37.53 19.47
C LEU A 23 -29.14 -36.04 19.53
N ILE A 24 -29.83 -35.66 20.63
CA ILE A 24 -30.18 -34.25 20.85
C ILE A 24 -28.93 -33.40 21.03
N SER A 25 -27.95 -33.89 21.81
CA SER A 25 -26.68 -33.18 21.99
C SER A 25 -25.96 -32.97 20.67
N VAL A 26 -25.84 -33.99 19.84
CA VAL A 26 -25.21 -33.88 18.50
C VAL A 26 -25.96 -32.89 17.63
N LEU A 27 -27.31 -32.90 17.65
CA LEU A 27 -28.13 -31.97 16.89
C LEU A 27 -27.86 -30.49 17.23
N PHE A 28 -27.50 -30.20 18.50
CA PHE A 28 -27.13 -28.85 18.92
C PHE A 28 -25.66 -28.53 18.74
N PHE A 29 -24.75 -29.48 19.06
CA PHE A 29 -23.33 -29.23 18.99
C PHE A 29 -22.82 -29.12 17.58
N VAL A 30 -23.36 -29.86 16.60
CA VAL A 30 -22.90 -29.81 15.22
C VAL A 30 -23.15 -28.44 14.57
N PRO A 31 -24.36 -27.88 14.58
CA PRO A 31 -24.59 -26.53 14.05
C PRO A 31 -23.78 -25.47 14.78
N MET A 32 -23.66 -25.56 16.11
CA MET A 32 -22.88 -24.64 16.91
C MET A 32 -21.40 -24.71 16.55
N GLY A 33 -20.85 -25.91 16.36
CA GLY A 33 -19.47 -26.12 15.95
C GLY A 33 -19.19 -25.55 14.54
N VAL A 34 -20.12 -25.80 13.60
CA VAL A 34 -20.04 -25.24 12.23
C VAL A 34 -20.08 -23.71 12.25
N THR A 35 -21.00 -23.14 13.00
CA THR A 35 -21.12 -21.67 13.12
C THR A 35 -19.87 -21.06 13.73
N ASN A 36 -19.35 -21.64 14.82
CA ASN A 36 -18.10 -21.17 15.42
C ASN A 36 -16.90 -21.27 14.47
N PHE A 37 -16.81 -22.36 13.68
CA PHE A 37 -15.75 -22.51 12.69
C PHE A 37 -15.81 -21.40 11.62
N TYR A 38 -17.00 -21.08 11.10
CA TYR A 38 -17.16 -19.98 10.14
C TYR A 38 -16.84 -18.62 10.74
N LEU A 39 -17.27 -18.34 11.97
CA LEU A 39 -16.97 -17.10 12.68
C LEU A 39 -15.46 -16.93 12.92
N LEU A 40 -14.77 -18.01 13.33
CA LEU A 40 -13.31 -17.98 13.53
C LEU A 40 -12.58 -17.76 12.22
N LYS A 41 -13.03 -18.41 11.13
CA LYS A 41 -12.46 -18.23 9.81
C LYS A 41 -12.62 -16.77 9.33
N GLN A 42 -13.82 -16.22 9.44
CA GLN A 42 -14.09 -14.83 9.09
C GLN A 42 -13.24 -13.85 9.91
N ALA A 43 -13.19 -14.03 11.24
CA ALA A 43 -12.38 -13.19 12.11
C ALA A 43 -10.89 -13.26 11.76
N TYR A 44 -10.39 -14.43 11.35
CA TYR A 44 -9.02 -14.59 10.90
C TYR A 44 -8.75 -13.84 9.58
N GLU A 45 -9.67 -13.93 8.62
CA GLU A 45 -9.57 -13.22 7.34
C GLU A 45 -9.60 -11.69 7.56
N GLU A 46 -10.52 -11.18 8.39
CA GLU A 46 -10.59 -9.77 8.76
C GLU A 46 -9.30 -9.28 9.47
N PHE A 47 -8.73 -10.11 10.35
CA PHE A 47 -7.47 -9.77 11.01
C PHE A 47 -6.30 -9.67 10.03
N GLN A 48 -6.23 -10.53 9.02
CA GLN A 48 -5.18 -10.46 7.99
C GLN A 48 -5.32 -9.19 7.13
N VAL A 49 -6.54 -8.82 6.75
CA VAL A 49 -6.80 -7.58 6.01
C VAL A 49 -6.36 -6.36 6.82
N THR A 50 -6.82 -6.25 8.07
CA THR A 50 -6.45 -5.14 8.96
C THR A 50 -4.93 -5.01 9.15
N ARG A 51 -4.22 -6.13 9.22
CA ARG A 51 -2.75 -6.11 9.31
C ARG A 51 -2.10 -5.54 8.06
N ILE A 52 -2.59 -5.91 6.87
CA ILE A 52 -2.10 -5.39 5.59
C ILE A 52 -2.40 -3.89 5.48
N GLU A 53 -3.58 -3.45 5.90
CA GLU A 53 -3.97 -2.03 5.94
C GLU A 53 -3.05 -1.20 6.83
N LEU A 54 -2.74 -1.67 8.05
CA LEU A 54 -1.83 -0.99 8.96
C LEU A 54 -0.41 -0.87 8.39
N GLN A 55 0.09 -1.94 7.78
CA GLN A 55 1.39 -1.90 7.09
C GLN A 55 1.34 -0.97 5.88
N GLY A 56 0.22 -0.95 5.17
CA GLY A 56 -0.02 -0.05 4.05
C GLY A 56 -0.05 1.42 4.43
N LEU A 57 -0.62 1.77 5.59
CA LEU A 57 -0.61 3.14 6.10
C LEU A 57 0.82 3.63 6.40
N ASP A 58 1.65 2.80 7.03
CA ASP A 58 3.04 3.13 7.28
C ASP A 58 3.82 3.30 5.97
N LEU A 59 3.64 2.37 5.04
CA LEU A 59 4.24 2.42 3.71
C LEU A 59 3.77 3.66 2.91
N LEU A 60 2.50 4.01 3.01
CA LEU A 60 1.95 5.22 2.39
C LEU A 60 2.57 6.48 2.97
N SER A 61 2.71 6.55 4.30
CA SER A 61 3.40 7.67 4.99
C SER A 61 4.84 7.81 4.51
N GLN A 62 5.58 6.70 4.39
CA GLN A 62 6.94 6.70 3.85
C GLN A 62 6.97 7.17 2.38
N SER A 63 5.98 6.75 1.58
CA SER A 63 5.87 7.18 0.17
C SER A 63 5.57 8.67 0.02
N PHE A 64 4.83 9.28 0.94
CA PHE A 64 4.62 10.74 0.95
C PHE A 64 5.92 11.50 1.27
N LYS A 65 6.68 11.02 2.26
CA LYS A 65 7.99 11.60 2.54
C LYS A 65 8.94 11.48 1.35
N LEU A 66 8.97 10.31 0.72
CA LEU A 66 9.73 10.09 -0.51
C LEU A 66 9.33 11.08 -1.61
N ARG A 67 8.02 11.30 -1.82
CA ARG A 67 7.52 12.29 -2.79
C ARG A 67 7.96 13.70 -2.47
N GLN A 68 7.92 14.09 -1.20
CA GLN A 68 8.40 15.40 -0.76
C GLN A 68 9.90 15.57 -1.04
N ASP A 69 10.71 14.55 -0.74
CA ASP A 69 12.14 14.56 -1.03
C ASP A 69 12.41 14.64 -2.55
N VAL A 70 11.64 13.90 -3.36
CA VAL A 70 11.73 13.94 -4.83
C VAL A 70 11.32 15.32 -5.37
N GLN A 71 10.28 15.95 -4.80
CA GLN A 71 9.89 17.31 -5.17
C GLN A 71 11.00 18.31 -4.85
N SER A 72 11.52 18.27 -3.65
CA SER A 72 12.63 19.15 -3.24
C SER A 72 13.88 18.93 -4.12
N TYR A 73 14.15 17.69 -4.50
CA TYR A 73 15.22 17.36 -5.42
C TYR A 73 15.00 17.97 -6.80
N TYR A 74 13.78 17.88 -7.34
CA TYR A 74 13.40 18.51 -8.62
C TYR A 74 13.59 20.02 -8.58
N ASP A 75 13.11 20.69 -7.53
CA ASP A 75 13.21 22.14 -7.38
C ASP A 75 14.67 22.60 -7.31
N LEU A 76 15.52 21.91 -6.53
CA LEU A 76 16.95 22.24 -6.44
C LEU A 76 17.69 21.99 -7.75
N VAL A 77 17.36 20.92 -8.47
CA VAL A 77 17.97 20.63 -9.78
C VAL A 77 17.57 21.69 -10.81
N GLN A 78 16.32 22.15 -10.81
CA GLN A 78 15.87 23.26 -11.66
C GLN A 78 16.61 24.57 -11.34
N ILE A 79 16.66 24.94 -10.05
CA ILE A 79 17.36 26.13 -9.61
C ILE A 79 18.84 26.07 -10.04
N ASN A 80 19.49 24.94 -9.82
CA ASN A 80 20.89 24.74 -10.20
C ASN A 80 21.07 24.85 -11.72
N ALA A 81 20.16 24.29 -12.54
CA ALA A 81 20.21 24.41 -13.99
C ALA A 81 20.06 25.87 -14.47
N ILE A 82 19.17 26.65 -13.82
CA ILE A 82 18.99 28.08 -14.12
C ILE A 82 20.25 28.89 -13.76
N ILE A 83 20.84 28.65 -12.58
CA ILE A 83 22.06 29.34 -12.14
C ILE A 83 23.22 29.05 -13.08
N ILE A 84 23.44 27.77 -13.44
CA ILE A 84 24.52 27.40 -14.36
C ILE A 84 24.30 28.04 -15.73
N SER A 85 23.08 28.09 -16.24
CA SER A 85 22.76 28.67 -17.54
C SER A 85 22.91 30.20 -17.57
N SER A 86 22.61 30.88 -16.43
CA SER A 86 22.63 32.34 -16.34
C SER A 86 24.01 32.92 -15.96
N THR A 87 24.73 32.27 -15.06
CA THR A 87 25.99 32.76 -14.49
C THR A 87 27.24 32.01 -14.95
N GLY A 88 27.06 30.82 -15.54
CA GLY A 88 28.14 29.90 -15.84
C GLY A 88 28.84 29.31 -14.61
N GLY A 89 28.38 29.67 -13.39
CA GLY A 89 28.97 29.23 -12.13
C GLY A 89 28.20 28.05 -11.51
N ARG A 90 28.91 27.20 -10.77
CA ARG A 90 28.32 26.15 -9.93
C ARG A 90 28.35 26.60 -8.47
N SER A 91 27.25 26.32 -7.74
CA SER A 91 27.17 26.51 -6.30
C SER A 91 27.49 25.20 -5.58
N SER A 92 28.62 25.16 -4.87
CA SER A 92 28.99 23.97 -4.08
C SER A 92 27.97 23.59 -3.02
N GLU A 93 27.26 24.58 -2.49
CA GLU A 93 26.17 24.38 -1.50
C GLU A 93 25.00 23.66 -2.13
N LEU A 94 24.53 24.08 -3.32
CA LEU A 94 23.46 23.41 -4.05
C LEU A 94 23.84 22.00 -4.47
N ASP A 95 25.06 21.80 -4.94
CA ASP A 95 25.55 20.47 -5.30
C ASP A 95 25.58 19.54 -4.08
N SER A 96 25.94 20.04 -2.90
CA SER A 96 25.91 19.28 -1.64
C SER A 96 24.48 18.91 -1.22
N GLN A 97 23.53 19.84 -1.30
CA GLN A 97 22.12 19.60 -0.96
C GLN A 97 21.49 18.60 -1.94
N ILE A 98 21.75 18.73 -3.22
CA ILE A 98 21.32 17.78 -4.27
C ILE A 98 21.86 16.38 -3.96
N ALA A 99 23.14 16.25 -3.63
CA ALA A 99 23.76 14.96 -3.31
C ALA A 99 23.16 14.33 -2.04
N ALA A 100 22.85 15.15 -1.02
CA ALA A 100 22.19 14.69 0.20
C ALA A 100 20.78 14.14 -0.08
N LEU A 101 19.99 14.84 -0.92
CA LEU A 101 18.67 14.37 -1.33
C LEU A 101 18.73 13.10 -2.18
N GLU A 102 19.68 13.00 -3.12
CA GLU A 102 19.92 11.77 -3.89
C GLU A 102 20.19 10.57 -2.97
N ALA A 103 20.97 10.76 -1.91
CA ALA A 103 21.24 9.71 -0.93
C ALA A 103 19.99 9.36 -0.12
N SER A 104 19.25 10.37 0.36
CA SER A 104 17.99 10.18 1.12
C SER A 104 16.95 9.42 0.31
N ILE A 105 16.70 9.86 -0.94
CA ILE A 105 15.74 9.21 -1.84
C ILE A 105 16.17 7.77 -2.13
N GLY A 106 17.45 7.52 -2.38
CA GLY A 106 17.97 6.19 -2.64
C GLY A 106 17.81 5.26 -1.44
N GLN A 107 18.09 5.73 -0.23
CA GLN A 107 17.90 4.98 1.01
C GLN A 107 16.39 4.71 1.27
N ALA A 108 15.55 5.73 1.10
CA ALA A 108 14.11 5.58 1.26
C ALA A 108 13.54 4.51 0.31
N LEU A 109 13.89 4.55 -0.98
CA LEU A 109 13.46 3.55 -1.96
C LEU A 109 13.92 2.13 -1.61
N GLN A 110 15.15 1.97 -1.11
CA GLN A 110 15.67 0.66 -0.69
C GLN A 110 15.00 0.13 0.58
N ALA A 111 14.59 1.01 1.48
CA ALA A 111 13.92 0.64 2.73
C ALA A 111 12.45 0.21 2.52
N LEU A 112 11.81 0.66 1.43
CA LEU A 112 10.43 0.33 1.14
C LEU A 112 10.26 -1.17 0.83
N SER A 113 9.35 -1.81 1.56
CA SER A 113 8.99 -3.21 1.39
C SER A 113 7.49 -3.34 1.09
N PRO A 114 7.07 -4.24 0.20
CA PRO A 114 5.66 -4.39 -0.14
C PRO A 114 4.82 -4.83 1.06
N ALA A 115 3.63 -4.27 1.21
CA ALA A 115 2.65 -4.64 2.24
C ALA A 115 1.56 -5.54 1.63
N SER A 116 1.95 -6.61 0.96
CA SER A 116 1.01 -7.54 0.31
C SER A 116 1.47 -8.97 0.49
N ASN A 117 0.51 -9.90 0.52
CA ASN A 117 0.76 -11.34 0.51
C ASN A 117 0.57 -11.94 -0.90
N ASP A 118 0.24 -11.11 -1.89
CA ASP A 118 0.06 -11.52 -3.28
C ASP A 118 1.38 -11.38 -4.05
N ASP A 119 1.86 -12.47 -4.61
CA ASP A 119 3.13 -12.53 -5.34
C ASP A 119 3.14 -11.60 -6.56
N GLU A 120 2.02 -11.44 -7.27
CA GLU A 120 1.92 -10.55 -8.42
C GLU A 120 2.03 -9.08 -7.96
N ALA A 121 1.33 -8.71 -6.89
CA ALA A 121 1.39 -7.38 -6.30
C ALA A 121 2.82 -7.05 -5.81
N ILE A 122 3.51 -8.00 -5.20
CA ILE A 122 4.90 -7.86 -4.76
C ILE A 122 5.82 -7.61 -5.97
N GLN A 123 5.68 -8.38 -7.05
CA GLN A 123 6.50 -8.20 -8.26
C GLN A 123 6.28 -6.82 -8.90
N ILE A 124 5.04 -6.35 -9.00
CA ILE A 124 4.72 -5.03 -9.54
C ILE A 124 5.35 -3.93 -8.67
N PHE A 125 5.25 -4.05 -7.34
CA PHE A 125 5.86 -3.12 -6.40
C PHE A 125 7.38 -3.04 -6.57
N VAL A 126 8.05 -4.19 -6.58
CA VAL A 126 9.51 -4.29 -6.73
C VAL A 126 9.95 -3.73 -8.07
N ALA A 127 9.27 -4.09 -9.17
CA ALA A 127 9.58 -3.57 -10.50
C ALA A 127 9.49 -2.04 -10.55
N LYS A 128 8.45 -1.45 -9.93
CA LYS A 128 8.26 0.00 -9.91
C LYS A 128 9.30 0.72 -9.04
N ARG A 129 9.63 0.14 -7.88
CA ARG A 129 10.72 0.64 -7.03
C ARG A 129 12.07 0.62 -7.76
N ASP A 130 12.39 -0.47 -8.43
CA ASP A 130 13.65 -0.63 -9.15
C ASP A 130 13.73 0.28 -10.38
N GLU A 131 12.60 0.54 -11.05
CA GLU A 131 12.49 1.56 -12.10
C GLU A 131 12.87 2.95 -11.55
N MET A 132 12.30 3.34 -10.38
CA MET A 132 12.63 4.63 -9.74
C MET A 132 14.10 4.70 -9.32
N LEU A 133 14.68 3.62 -8.80
CA LEU A 133 16.12 3.54 -8.50
C LEU A 133 16.98 3.70 -9.75
N SER A 134 16.56 3.14 -10.88
CA SER A 134 17.27 3.29 -12.15
C SER A 134 17.22 4.73 -12.67
N MET A 135 16.07 5.40 -12.54
CA MET A 135 15.92 6.83 -12.90
C MET A 135 16.79 7.73 -12.02
N LEU A 136 16.83 7.45 -10.71
CA LEU A 136 17.70 8.19 -9.78
C LEU A 136 19.20 8.02 -10.15
N LYS A 137 19.61 6.81 -10.49
CA LYS A 137 20.97 6.54 -10.94
C LYS A 137 21.30 7.26 -12.25
N ALA A 138 20.36 7.28 -13.20
CA ALA A 138 20.50 8.00 -14.46
C ALA A 138 20.62 9.52 -14.23
N ALA A 139 19.75 10.09 -13.38
CA ALA A 139 19.81 11.49 -13.00
C ALA A 139 21.14 11.86 -12.31
N LYS A 140 21.66 10.96 -11.47
CA LYS A 140 22.95 11.16 -10.81
C LYS A 140 24.14 11.10 -11.77
N ALA A 141 24.09 10.24 -12.78
CA ALA A 141 25.13 10.09 -13.79
C ALA A 141 25.10 11.21 -14.85
N GLU A 142 23.98 11.92 -14.99
CA GLU A 142 23.81 12.96 -15.99
C GLU A 142 24.61 14.22 -15.63
N ALA A 143 25.53 14.60 -16.53
CA ALA A 143 26.40 15.76 -16.35
C ALA A 143 25.78 17.07 -16.89
N VAL A 144 24.82 16.97 -17.82
CA VAL A 144 24.15 18.13 -18.43
C VAL A 144 22.97 18.56 -17.53
N PRO A 145 22.93 19.80 -17.02
CA PRO A 145 21.92 20.24 -16.08
C PRO A 145 20.48 20.07 -16.59
N LEU A 146 20.21 20.40 -17.84
CA LEU A 146 18.90 20.24 -18.46
C LEU A 146 18.49 18.76 -18.62
N GLY A 147 19.44 17.88 -18.98
CA GLY A 147 19.20 16.43 -19.03
C GLY A 147 18.85 15.85 -17.66
N LYS A 148 19.52 16.35 -16.61
CA LYS A 148 19.23 15.97 -15.23
C LYS A 148 17.79 16.33 -14.82
N VAL A 149 17.30 17.52 -15.20
CA VAL A 149 15.91 17.95 -14.96
C VAL A 149 14.90 16.96 -15.54
N GLU A 150 15.12 16.52 -16.79
CA GLU A 150 14.23 15.55 -17.46
C GLU A 150 14.13 14.21 -16.69
N PHE A 151 15.25 13.68 -16.21
CA PHE A 151 15.25 12.45 -15.41
C PHE A 151 14.51 12.61 -14.08
N VAL A 152 14.69 13.76 -13.43
CA VAL A 152 14.06 14.03 -12.14
C VAL A 152 12.56 14.27 -12.30
N GLU A 153 12.10 14.89 -13.39
CA GLU A 153 10.68 15.04 -13.74
C GLU A 153 10.02 13.66 -13.93
N LYS A 154 10.69 12.74 -14.63
CA LYS A 154 10.23 11.35 -14.75
C LYS A 154 10.16 10.65 -13.38
N LEU A 155 11.15 10.86 -12.52
CA LEU A 155 11.17 10.32 -11.17
C LEU A 155 10.01 10.87 -10.33
N GLN A 156 9.72 12.17 -10.43
CA GLN A 156 8.59 12.81 -9.76
C GLN A 156 7.25 12.20 -10.21
N SER A 157 7.02 12.06 -11.50
CA SER A 157 5.82 11.43 -12.06
C SER A 157 5.69 9.98 -11.60
N SER A 158 6.79 9.22 -11.58
CA SER A 158 6.82 7.85 -11.10
C SER A 158 6.54 7.74 -9.61
N SER A 159 6.99 8.70 -8.78
CA SER A 159 6.72 8.71 -7.33
C SER A 159 5.23 8.87 -7.02
N LEU A 160 4.49 9.65 -7.83
CA LEU A 160 3.04 9.79 -7.73
C LEU A 160 2.32 8.47 -8.04
N LEU A 161 2.71 7.82 -9.14
CA LEU A 161 2.14 6.52 -9.52
C LEU A 161 2.46 5.45 -8.50
N PHE A 162 3.64 5.49 -7.89
CA PHE A 162 4.05 4.56 -6.84
C PHE A 162 3.22 4.71 -5.57
N SER A 163 2.94 5.94 -5.12
CA SER A 163 2.05 6.20 -3.99
C SER A 163 0.62 5.68 -4.24
N LYS A 164 0.12 5.85 -5.47
CA LYS A 164 -1.17 5.31 -5.88
C LYS A 164 -1.18 3.77 -5.89
N LEU A 165 -0.10 3.16 -6.37
CA LEU A 165 0.07 1.70 -6.35
C LEU A 165 0.02 1.15 -4.91
N ILE A 166 0.74 1.77 -3.98
CA ILE A 166 0.74 1.42 -2.56
C ILE A 166 -0.67 1.47 -1.98
N SER A 167 -1.38 2.58 -2.21
CA SER A 167 -2.76 2.75 -1.73
C SER A 167 -3.69 1.65 -2.24
N THR A 168 -3.55 1.26 -3.51
CA THR A 168 -4.37 0.21 -4.12
C THR A 168 -4.03 -1.18 -3.57
N GLN A 169 -2.74 -1.52 -3.45
CA GLN A 169 -2.29 -2.85 -2.99
C GLN A 169 -2.51 -3.08 -1.50
N SER A 170 -2.59 -2.02 -0.70
CA SER A 170 -2.83 -2.09 0.74
C SER A 170 -4.32 -2.08 1.12
N TYR A 171 -5.21 -2.28 0.16
CA TYR A 171 -6.67 -2.21 0.33
C TYR A 171 -7.21 -0.86 0.84
N LEU A 172 -6.35 0.13 1.07
CA LEU A 172 -6.75 1.47 1.53
C LEU A 172 -7.71 2.18 0.56
N ALA A 173 -7.66 1.81 -0.74
CA ALA A 173 -8.58 2.32 -1.75
C ALA A 173 -9.92 1.55 -1.81
N GLN A 174 -10.02 0.41 -1.12
CA GLN A 174 -11.20 -0.47 -1.11
C GLN A 174 -11.95 -0.42 0.22
N ASP A 175 -11.47 0.39 1.18
CA ASP A 175 -12.10 0.53 2.47
C ASP A 175 -13.58 0.88 2.30
N ALA A 176 -14.45 0.16 3.01
CA ALA A 176 -15.90 0.36 2.99
C ALA A 176 -16.29 1.73 3.56
N ASP A 177 -15.38 2.38 4.30
CA ASP A 177 -15.58 3.73 4.79
C ASP A 177 -15.29 4.73 3.67
N VAL A 178 -16.35 5.13 2.97
CA VAL A 178 -16.32 6.05 1.82
C VAL A 178 -15.61 7.36 2.16
N GLU A 179 -15.67 7.79 3.42
CA GLU A 179 -15.04 9.01 3.90
C GLU A 179 -13.51 8.87 3.94
N LEU A 180 -12.99 7.74 4.44
CA LEU A 180 -11.55 7.49 4.50
C LEU A 180 -10.94 7.35 3.10
N ARG A 181 -11.65 6.69 2.18
CA ARG A 181 -11.27 6.58 0.78
C ARG A 181 -11.21 7.94 0.10
N GLN A 182 -12.23 8.78 0.30
CA GLN A 182 -12.25 10.13 -0.27
C GLN A 182 -11.14 11.01 0.30
N LEU A 183 -10.84 10.91 1.61
CA LEU A 183 -9.72 11.60 2.24
C LEU A 183 -8.37 11.14 1.68
N THR A 184 -8.19 9.84 1.49
CA THR A 184 -6.96 9.28 0.91
C THR A 184 -6.77 9.75 -0.54
N GLU A 185 -7.81 9.70 -1.36
CA GLU A 185 -7.78 10.21 -2.75
C GLU A 185 -7.53 11.73 -2.79
N LEU A 186 -8.15 12.50 -1.89
CA LEU A 186 -7.91 13.94 -1.73
C LEU A 186 -6.45 14.24 -1.36
N ILE A 187 -5.90 13.56 -0.38
CA ILE A 187 -4.50 13.73 0.03
C ILE A 187 -3.56 13.41 -1.12
N ILE A 188 -3.77 12.31 -1.83
CA ILE A 188 -2.93 11.90 -2.96
C ILE A 188 -3.02 12.88 -4.13
N ALA A 189 -4.23 13.41 -4.42
CA ALA A 189 -4.46 14.28 -5.57
C ALA A 189 -4.08 15.74 -5.32
N TYR A 190 -4.30 16.27 -4.10
CA TYR A 190 -4.18 17.69 -3.80
C TYR A 190 -2.88 18.10 -3.13
N THR A 191 -2.21 17.21 -2.39
CA THR A 191 -0.92 17.54 -1.76
C THR A 191 0.12 18.09 -2.75
N PRO A 192 0.29 17.54 -3.97
CA PRO A 192 1.23 18.11 -4.94
C PRO A 192 0.80 19.48 -5.48
N ARG A 193 -0.51 19.73 -5.58
CA ARG A 193 -1.03 21.03 -6.06
C ARG A 193 -0.84 22.13 -5.04
N VAL A 194 -1.01 21.81 -3.75
CA VAL A 194 -0.76 22.78 -2.66
C VAL A 194 0.74 23.07 -2.54
N ALA A 195 1.60 22.07 -2.66
CA ALA A 195 3.05 22.27 -2.65
C ALA A 195 3.52 23.14 -3.84
N ALA A 196 2.94 22.95 -5.03
CA ALA A 196 3.23 23.77 -6.21
C ALA A 196 2.71 25.21 -6.14
N LEU A 197 1.73 25.51 -5.27
CA LEU A 197 1.22 26.87 -5.05
C LEU A 197 2.01 27.64 -3.97
N LEU A 198 2.78 26.92 -3.16
CA LEU A 198 3.59 27.50 -2.07
C LEU A 198 5.08 27.67 -2.47
N SER A 199 5.48 27.17 -3.64
CA SER A 199 6.80 27.34 -4.26
C SER A 199 6.79 28.49 -5.26
#